data_e0bcac9d9f183fa9c75dcf42ceb445fb
#
_entry.id   e0bcac9d9f183fa9c75dcf42ceb445fb
#
_cell.length_a   1.000
_cell.length_b   1.000
_cell.length_c   1.000
_cell.angle_alpha   90.00
_cell.angle_beta   90.00
_cell.angle_gamma   90.00
#
_symmetry.space_group_name_H-M   'P 1'
#
loop_
_entity.id
_entity.type
_entity.pdbx_description
1 polymer ?
#
loop_
_entity_poly.entity_id
_entity_poly.type
_entity_poly.pdbx_seq_one_letter_code
_entity_poly.pdbx_strand_id
1 'polypeptide(L)' 'MEYTGERNSDGKPNGQGTMNYPSGATYTGEFKDGKFHGKGTVTHPDGSTWYTGE' A
#
# COMPACT_ATOMS: atom_id res chain seq x y z
N MET A 1 10.21 -4.08 4.47
CA MET A 1 8.85 -3.57 4.20
C MET A 1 8.04 -3.55 5.49
N GLU A 2 7.22 -2.55 5.64
CA GLU A 2 6.37 -2.43 6.81
C GLU A 2 4.97 -2.06 6.39
N TYR A 3 3.99 -2.78 6.90
CA TYR A 3 2.59 -2.53 6.61
C TYR A 3 1.84 -2.03 7.85
N THR A 4 1.04 -0.99 7.67
CA THR A 4 0.15 -0.47 8.71
C THR A 4 -1.26 -0.36 8.11
N GLY A 5 -2.24 -0.95 8.77
CA GLY A 5 -3.61 -0.87 8.30
C GLY A 5 -4.39 -2.15 8.56
N GLU A 6 -5.46 -2.32 7.80
CA GLU A 6 -6.35 -3.45 7.97
C GLU A 6 -5.76 -4.74 7.43
N ARG A 7 -6.08 -5.84 8.08
CA ARG A 7 -5.61 -7.18 7.69
C ARG A 7 -6.78 -8.14 7.71
N ASN A 8 -6.69 -9.20 6.89
CA ASN A 8 -7.70 -10.25 6.91
C ASN A 8 -7.35 -11.30 7.97
N SER A 9 -8.14 -12.38 8.03
CA SER A 9 -7.96 -13.43 9.03
C SER A 9 -6.63 -14.18 8.89
N ASP A 10 -6.01 -14.14 7.71
CA ASP A 10 -4.69 -14.74 7.48
C ASP A 10 -3.55 -13.78 7.84
N GLY A 11 -3.85 -12.58 8.30
CA GLY A 11 -2.87 -11.58 8.64
C GLY A 11 -2.32 -10.82 7.45
N LYS A 12 -2.90 -10.98 6.26
CA LYS A 12 -2.47 -10.30 5.05
C LYS A 12 -3.11 -8.92 4.96
N PRO A 13 -2.42 -7.94 4.38
CA PRO A 13 -3.04 -6.65 4.11
C PRO A 13 -4.35 -6.79 3.35
N ASN A 14 -5.39 -6.18 3.86
CA ASN A 14 -6.72 -6.30 3.26
C ASN A 14 -7.57 -5.13 3.74
N GLY A 15 -8.07 -4.33 2.80
CA GLY A 15 -8.79 -3.10 3.09
C GLY A 15 -7.87 -1.90 2.94
N GLN A 16 -8.06 -0.87 3.75
CA GLN A 16 -7.25 0.34 3.68
C GLN A 16 -5.95 0.18 4.45
N GLY A 17 -4.85 0.60 3.85
CA GLY A 17 -3.57 0.49 4.53
C GLY A 17 -2.45 1.26 3.87
N THR A 18 -1.28 1.22 4.51
CA THR A 18 -0.06 1.89 4.05
C THR A 18 1.09 0.90 4.11
N MET A 19 1.83 0.79 3.00
CA MET A 19 2.99 -0.09 2.91
C MET A 19 4.24 0.77 2.69
N ASN A 20 5.22 0.61 3.58
CA ASN A 20 6.51 1.30 3.45
C ASN A 20 7.54 0.35 2.89
N TYR A 21 8.26 0.77 1.87
CA TYR A 21 9.30 -0.03 1.22
C TYR A 21 10.69 0.45 1.63
N PRO A 22 11.68 -0.45 1.62
CA PRO A 22 13.05 -0.07 2.02
C PRO A 22 13.69 0.96 1.10
N SER A 23 13.18 1.13 -0.12
CA SER A 23 13.64 2.16 -1.04
C SER A 23 13.21 3.56 -0.63
N GLY A 24 12.32 3.69 0.36
CA GLY A 24 11.75 4.96 0.78
C GLY A 24 10.40 5.26 0.15
N ALA A 25 9.94 4.41 -0.76
CA ALA A 25 8.62 4.57 -1.36
C ALA A 25 7.54 4.13 -0.38
N THR A 26 6.36 4.74 -0.50
CA THR A 26 5.22 4.42 0.35
C THR A 26 3.97 4.27 -0.52
N TYR A 27 3.28 3.14 -0.36
CA TYR A 27 1.98 2.96 -1.01
C TYR A 27 0.88 3.17 0.03
N THR A 28 -0.12 3.98 -0.30
CA THR A 28 -1.28 4.21 0.55
C THR A 28 -2.53 3.96 -0.28
N GLY A 29 -3.39 3.09 0.19
CA GLY A 29 -4.62 2.79 -0.54
C GLY A 29 -5.20 1.45 -0.16
N GLU A 30 -5.83 0.81 -1.14
CA GLU A 30 -6.55 -0.42 -0.90
C GLU A 30 -5.68 -1.64 -1.15
N PHE A 31 -5.91 -2.67 -0.34
CA PHE A 31 -5.24 -3.96 -0.46
C PHE A 31 -6.28 -5.06 -0.45
N LYS A 32 -5.92 -6.19 -1.05
CA LYS A 32 -6.73 -7.40 -0.99
C LYS A 32 -5.82 -8.61 -1.02
N ASP A 33 -5.91 -9.44 0.03
CA ASP A 33 -5.13 -10.67 0.17
C ASP A 33 -3.63 -10.44 -0.02
N GLY A 34 -3.13 -9.34 0.54
CA GLY A 34 -1.72 -9.01 0.50
C GLY A 34 -1.27 -8.27 -0.76
N LYS A 35 -2.18 -7.94 -1.65
CA LYS A 35 -1.88 -7.28 -2.92
C LYS A 35 -2.55 -5.93 -3.02
N PHE A 36 -2.00 -5.08 -3.86
CA PHE A 36 -2.65 -3.81 -4.19
C PHE A 36 -3.99 -4.11 -4.86
N HIS A 37 -4.99 -3.32 -4.52
CA HIS A 37 -6.32 -3.52 -5.07
C HIS A 37 -7.02 -2.17 -5.19
N GLY A 38 -7.78 -1.99 -6.27
CA GLY A 38 -8.51 -0.75 -6.46
C GLY A 38 -7.60 0.45 -6.58
N LYS A 39 -7.90 1.51 -5.86
CA LYS A 39 -7.19 2.78 -5.99
C LYS A 39 -6.16 2.95 -4.88
N GLY A 40 -5.03 3.51 -5.24
CA GLY A 40 -3.99 3.81 -4.27
C GLY A 40 -3.01 4.83 -4.80
N THR A 41 -2.08 5.24 -3.94
CA THR A 41 -1.09 6.26 -4.25
C THR A 41 0.28 5.78 -3.80
N VAL A 42 1.26 5.86 -4.69
CA VAL A 42 2.65 5.57 -4.35
C VAL A 42 3.40 6.90 -4.30
N THR A 43 4.05 7.18 -3.17
CA THR A 43 4.85 8.37 -2.98
C THR A 43 6.31 7.94 -2.88
N HIS A 44 7.17 8.56 -3.71
CA HIS A 44 8.59 8.27 -3.73
C HIS A 44 9.36 9.27 -2.89
N PRO A 45 10.58 8.93 -2.42
CA PRO A 45 11.35 9.82 -1.56
C PRO A 45 11.76 11.14 -2.21
N ASP A 46 11.74 11.22 -3.54
CA ASP A 46 12.04 12.46 -4.25
C ASP A 46 10.83 13.41 -4.35
N GLY A 47 9.70 13.01 -3.77
CA GLY A 47 8.47 13.79 -3.80
C GLY A 47 7.53 13.43 -4.95
N SER A 48 7.94 12.53 -5.83
CA SER A 48 7.07 12.08 -6.93
C SER A 48 5.91 11.27 -6.38
N THR A 49 4.75 11.46 -6.97
CA THR A 49 3.55 10.73 -6.57
C THR A 49 2.96 10.03 -7.78
N TRP A 50 2.76 8.73 -7.64
CA TRP A 50 2.16 7.91 -8.71
C TRP A 50 0.84 7.37 -8.20
N TYR A 51 -0.18 7.44 -9.05
CA TYR A 51 -1.48 6.89 -8.72
C TYR A 51 -1.64 5.54 -9.36
N THR A 52 -2.19 4.60 -8.61
CA THR A 52 -2.55 3.29 -9.12
C THR A 52 -4.06 3.18 -9.12
N GLY A 53 -4.60 2.38 -10.03
CA GLY A 53 -6.04 2.19 -10.11
C GLY A 53 -6.37 1.01 -11.00
N GLU A 54 -7.59 0.62 -10.94
CA GLU A 54 -8.07 -0.45 -11.81
C GLU A 54 -8.39 0.06 -13.19
#